data_b12611459f0aabd9dee6c4805c2c9875
#
_entry.id   b12611459f0aabd9dee6c4805c2c9875
#
_cell.length_a   1.000
_cell.length_b   1.000
_cell.length_c   1.000
_cell.angle_alpha   90.00
_cell.angle_beta   90.00
_cell.angle_gamma   90.00
#
_symmetry.space_group_name_H-M   'P 1'
#
loop_
_entity.id
_entity.type
_entity.pdbx_description
1 polymer ?
#
loop_
_entity_poly.entity_id
_entity_poly.type
_entity_poly.pdbx_seq_one_letter_code
_entity_poly.pdbx_strand_id
1 'polypeptide(L)'
;MFRLSLVVRAGLAALALSASPMFIPQAAHADPLGPCDGCTSNDSTEDFPIPRRMISTTCDAEQILAAARDFEPVYYQRYMIDFNNHPNVNQAAIDKAHWFYSLSPADRRGYSANFYAPQADPLWLAWPNHMKIFWNNKGVVAKETENCQNYPRGDMSLWHWY
;
A
#
# COMPACT_ATOMS: atom_id res chain seq x y z
N MET A 1 -65.42 53.20 -13.52
CA MET A 1 -64.87 52.13 -14.39
C MET A 1 -63.73 51.47 -13.66
N PHE A 2 -64.00 50.40 -12.92
CA PHE A 2 -63.01 49.66 -12.16
C PHE A 2 -62.64 48.41 -12.96
N ARG A 3 -61.34 48.27 -13.30
CA ARG A 3 -60.81 47.04 -13.88
C ARG A 3 -60.19 46.21 -12.75
N LEU A 4 -60.74 45.07 -12.51
CA LEU A 4 -60.22 44.06 -11.61
C LEU A 4 -59.13 43.25 -12.39
N SER A 5 -57.91 43.29 -11.87
CA SER A 5 -56.83 42.41 -12.40
C SER A 5 -56.73 41.17 -11.50
N LEU A 6 -57.01 40.05 -12.11
CA LEU A 6 -56.86 38.73 -11.50
C LEU A 6 -55.39 38.27 -11.55
N VAL A 7 -54.74 38.16 -10.38
CA VAL A 7 -53.38 37.62 -10.29
C VAL A 7 -53.49 36.14 -9.99
N VAL A 8 -53.16 35.34 -11.02
CA VAL A 8 -53.02 33.87 -10.86
C VAL A 8 -51.65 33.61 -10.28
N ARG A 9 -51.59 33.12 -9.04
CA ARG A 9 -50.35 32.60 -8.42
C ARG A 9 -50.20 31.12 -8.81
N ALA A 10 -49.27 30.82 -9.72
CA ALA A 10 -48.82 29.46 -9.97
C ALA A 10 -47.88 29.00 -8.84
N GLY A 11 -48.33 28.05 -8.06
CA GLY A 11 -47.49 27.37 -7.04
C GLY A 11 -46.57 26.37 -7.73
N LEU A 12 -45.27 26.61 -7.67
CA LEU A 12 -44.23 25.61 -8.03
C LEU A 12 -44.05 24.67 -6.80
N ALA A 13 -44.52 23.43 -6.95
CA ALA A 13 -44.22 22.38 -6.01
C ALA A 13 -42.78 21.85 -6.35
N ALA A 14 -41.81 22.18 -5.50
CA ALA A 14 -40.48 21.61 -5.58
C ALA A 14 -40.47 20.17 -5.05
N LEU A 15 -40.37 19.22 -5.93
CA LEU A 15 -40.07 17.82 -5.59
C LEU A 15 -38.61 17.72 -5.13
N ALA A 16 -38.38 17.60 -3.83
CA ALA A 16 -37.09 17.27 -3.27
C ALA A 16 -36.81 15.79 -3.52
N LEU A 17 -35.98 15.51 -4.52
CA LEU A 17 -35.37 14.18 -4.67
C LEU A 17 -34.34 14.00 -3.55
N SER A 18 -34.70 13.21 -2.54
CA SER A 18 -33.77 12.70 -1.55
C SER A 18 -32.84 11.66 -2.22
N ALA A 19 -31.64 12.08 -2.58
CA ALA A 19 -30.60 11.17 -2.96
C ALA A 19 -30.12 10.42 -1.71
N SER A 20 -30.59 9.19 -1.51
CA SER A 20 -30.01 8.29 -0.53
C SER A 20 -28.58 7.96 -0.94
N PRO A 21 -27.57 8.07 -0.07
CA PRO A 21 -26.23 7.61 -0.38
C PRO A 21 -26.31 6.10 -0.61
N MET A 22 -26.06 5.65 -1.84
CA MET A 22 -25.81 4.25 -2.11
C MET A 22 -24.52 3.90 -1.38
N PHE A 23 -24.62 3.19 -0.28
CA PHE A 23 -23.51 2.44 0.28
C PHE A 23 -23.17 1.36 -0.76
N ILE A 24 -22.16 1.63 -1.58
CA ILE A 24 -21.49 0.59 -2.35
C ILE A 24 -20.74 -0.21 -1.30
N PRO A 25 -21.10 -1.49 -1.04
CA PRO A 25 -20.25 -2.32 -0.19
C PRO A 25 -18.89 -2.36 -0.87
N GLN A 26 -17.86 -1.80 -0.22
CA GLN A 26 -16.49 -2.08 -0.61
C GLN A 26 -16.36 -3.61 -0.61
N ALA A 27 -16.24 -4.19 -1.80
CA ALA A 27 -15.90 -5.59 -1.92
C ALA A 27 -14.63 -5.77 -1.08
N ALA A 28 -14.72 -6.59 -0.02
CA ALA A 28 -13.54 -7.05 0.66
C ALA A 28 -12.60 -7.52 -0.44
N HIS A 29 -11.42 -6.88 -0.55
CA HIS A 29 -10.44 -7.26 -1.55
C HIS A 29 -10.12 -8.74 -1.30
N ALA A 30 -10.74 -9.61 -2.09
CA ALA A 30 -10.34 -11.00 -2.12
C ALA A 30 -8.85 -11.00 -2.44
N ASP A 31 -8.06 -11.67 -1.60
CA ASP A 31 -6.65 -11.89 -1.86
C ASP A 31 -6.51 -12.33 -3.33
N PRO A 32 -5.85 -11.57 -4.21
CA PRO A 32 -5.74 -11.92 -5.63
C PRO A 32 -5.07 -13.28 -5.85
N LEU A 33 -4.44 -13.83 -4.83
CA LEU A 33 -3.85 -15.17 -4.84
C LEU A 33 -4.84 -16.25 -4.40
N GLY A 34 -6.05 -15.86 -3.98
CA GLY A 34 -7.04 -16.76 -3.40
C GLY A 34 -6.64 -17.32 -2.04
N PRO A 35 -7.55 -18.05 -1.36
CA PRO A 35 -7.13 -18.85 -0.21
C PRO A 35 -6.16 -19.90 -0.72
N CYS A 36 -4.95 -19.96 -0.13
CA CYS A 36 -4.04 -21.03 -0.45
C CYS A 36 -4.66 -22.36 0.02
N ASP A 37 -4.85 -23.30 -0.91
CA ASP A 37 -5.33 -24.65 -0.58
C ASP A 37 -4.35 -25.27 0.45
N GLY A 38 -4.81 -25.44 1.69
CA GLY A 38 -4.02 -26.01 2.78
C GLY A 38 -3.30 -25.02 3.69
N CYS A 39 -3.36 -23.70 3.44
CA CYS A 39 -2.83 -22.71 4.39
C CYS A 39 -3.80 -22.49 5.54
N THR A 40 -3.36 -22.76 6.75
CA THR A 40 -4.01 -22.22 7.93
C THR A 40 -3.66 -20.75 8.08
N SER A 41 -4.51 -19.93 8.69
CA SER A 41 -4.27 -18.51 8.95
C SER A 41 -2.95 -18.21 9.70
N ASN A 42 -2.27 -19.27 10.16
CA ASN A 42 -1.01 -19.25 10.91
C ASN A 42 0.15 -19.92 10.17
N ASP A 43 0.00 -20.29 8.88
CA ASP A 43 1.09 -20.91 8.15
C ASP A 43 2.18 -19.86 7.84
N SER A 44 3.28 -19.97 8.61
CA SER A 44 4.42 -19.08 8.52
C SER A 44 5.19 -19.22 7.20
N THR A 45 4.99 -20.29 6.45
CA THR A 45 5.73 -20.58 5.22
C THR A 45 5.28 -19.69 4.07
N GLU A 46 4.01 -19.29 4.04
CA GLU A 46 3.47 -18.38 3.03
C GLU A 46 3.89 -16.90 3.22
N ASP A 47 4.29 -16.57 4.43
CA ASP A 47 4.71 -15.21 4.80
C ASP A 47 6.23 -15.07 4.90
N PHE A 48 6.99 -16.01 4.34
CA PHE A 48 8.44 -15.99 4.40
C PHE A 48 9.05 -16.37 3.04
N PRO A 49 10.10 -15.67 2.59
CA PRO A 49 10.73 -14.50 3.22
C PRO A 49 9.92 -13.21 3.10
N ILE A 50 9.02 -13.08 2.11
CA ILE A 50 8.24 -11.88 1.88
C ILE A 50 6.80 -12.10 2.33
N PRO A 51 6.26 -11.26 3.24
CA PRO A 51 4.90 -11.41 3.72
C PRO A 51 3.86 -11.36 2.59
N ARG A 52 2.87 -12.24 2.65
CA ARG A 52 1.78 -12.32 1.66
C ARG A 52 1.09 -10.97 1.43
N ARG A 53 0.90 -10.16 2.47
CA ARG A 53 0.32 -8.82 2.36
C ARG A 53 1.16 -7.90 1.46
N MET A 54 2.49 -8.00 1.49
CA MET A 54 3.37 -7.25 0.59
C MET A 54 3.34 -7.81 -0.84
N ILE A 55 3.18 -9.12 -0.99
CA ILE A 55 3.02 -9.75 -2.29
C ILE A 55 1.73 -9.27 -2.97
N SER A 56 0.62 -9.19 -2.22
CA SER A 56 -0.71 -8.87 -2.76
C SER A 56 -1.06 -7.38 -2.80
N THR A 57 -0.30 -6.52 -2.10
CA THR A 57 -0.62 -5.08 -2.06
C THR A 57 -0.60 -4.45 -3.44
N THR A 58 -1.52 -3.51 -3.67
CA THR A 58 -1.56 -2.65 -4.86
C THR A 58 -0.87 -1.31 -4.66
N CYS A 59 -0.35 -1.04 -3.44
CA CYS A 59 0.41 0.16 -3.15
C CYS A 59 1.80 0.12 -3.79
N ASP A 60 2.37 1.30 -4.03
CA ASP A 60 3.78 1.45 -4.40
C ASP A 60 4.68 1.61 -3.17
N ALA A 61 5.99 1.73 -3.40
CA ALA A 61 6.99 1.82 -2.35
C ALA A 61 6.78 3.05 -1.46
N GLU A 62 6.46 4.19 -2.04
CA GLU A 62 6.27 5.47 -1.35
C GLU A 62 5.01 5.44 -0.49
N GLN A 63 3.93 4.84 -0.97
CA GLN A 63 2.73 4.65 -0.16
C GLN A 63 3.00 3.77 1.07
N ILE A 64 3.79 2.71 0.92
CA ILE A 64 4.21 1.86 2.04
C ILE A 64 5.09 2.65 3.02
N LEU A 65 6.08 3.40 2.53
CA LEU A 65 6.94 4.24 3.38
C LEU A 65 6.14 5.31 4.13
N ALA A 66 5.15 5.95 3.49
CA ALA A 66 4.28 6.92 4.14
C ALA A 66 3.47 6.28 5.27
N ALA A 67 2.89 5.11 5.02
CA ALA A 67 2.17 4.36 6.03
C ALA A 67 3.11 3.92 7.18
N ALA A 68 4.33 3.47 6.86
CA ALA A 68 5.35 3.14 7.85
C ALA A 68 5.70 4.34 8.73
N ARG A 69 5.91 5.52 8.13
CA ARG A 69 6.22 6.75 8.85
C ARG A 69 5.16 7.08 9.90
N ASP A 70 3.89 6.95 9.54
CA ASP A 70 2.79 7.41 10.39
C ASP A 70 2.28 6.33 11.37
N PHE A 71 2.34 5.06 11.00
CA PHE A 71 1.82 3.95 11.83
C PHE A 71 2.91 3.09 12.48
N GLU A 72 4.14 3.14 11.98
CA GLU A 72 5.29 2.41 12.51
C GLU A 72 6.56 3.29 12.57
N PRO A 73 6.49 4.48 13.20
CA PRO A 73 7.53 5.50 13.12
C PRO A 73 8.91 5.02 13.60
N VAL A 74 8.95 4.08 14.56
CA VAL A 74 10.22 3.53 15.06
C VAL A 74 10.92 2.71 13.97
N TYR A 75 10.17 1.94 13.18
CA TYR A 75 10.72 1.13 12.10
C TYR A 75 11.11 2.00 10.92
N TYR A 76 10.27 2.98 10.56
CA TYR A 76 10.61 3.96 9.53
C TYR A 76 11.89 4.72 9.87
N GLN A 77 12.02 5.24 11.09
CA GLN A 77 13.21 5.95 11.54
C GLN A 77 14.47 5.07 11.46
N ARG A 78 14.40 3.82 11.93
CA ARG A 78 15.51 2.87 11.85
C ARG A 78 15.90 2.60 10.39
N TYR A 79 14.93 2.42 9.53
CA TYR A 79 15.17 2.22 8.11
C TYR A 79 15.88 3.43 7.50
N MET A 80 15.43 4.65 7.78
CA MET A 80 16.04 5.87 7.24
C MET A 80 17.44 6.13 7.79
N ILE A 81 17.71 5.78 9.04
CA ILE A 81 19.07 5.80 9.58
C ILE A 81 19.98 4.85 8.78
N ASP A 82 19.54 3.62 8.60
CA ASP A 82 20.30 2.63 7.82
C ASP A 82 20.45 3.06 6.35
N PHE A 83 19.41 3.60 5.75
CA PHE A 83 19.43 4.15 4.39
C PHE A 83 20.51 5.24 4.26
N ASN A 84 20.53 6.22 5.16
CA ASN A 84 21.51 7.32 5.15
C ASN A 84 22.95 6.85 5.42
N ASN A 85 23.12 5.72 6.12
CA ASN A 85 24.43 5.14 6.37
C ASN A 85 24.99 4.33 5.17
N HIS A 86 24.19 4.13 4.13
CA HIS A 86 24.57 3.36 2.93
C HIS A 86 24.41 4.18 1.63
N PRO A 87 24.97 5.42 1.56
CA PRO A 87 24.71 6.34 0.44
C PRO A 87 25.12 5.78 -0.93
N ASN A 88 26.08 4.86 -0.96
CA ASN A 88 26.55 4.20 -2.18
C ASN A 88 25.56 3.22 -2.79
N VAL A 89 24.50 2.82 -2.05
CA VAL A 89 23.46 1.89 -2.52
C VAL A 89 22.06 2.45 -2.47
N ASN A 90 21.89 3.71 -2.06
CA ASN A 90 20.55 4.33 -1.90
C ASN A 90 19.73 4.26 -3.19
N GLN A 91 20.33 4.66 -4.33
CA GLN A 91 19.61 4.61 -5.60
C GLN A 91 19.24 3.18 -5.98
N ALA A 92 20.13 2.23 -5.76
CA ALA A 92 19.84 0.82 -6.01
C ALA A 92 18.72 0.29 -5.11
N ALA A 93 18.61 0.78 -3.87
CA ALA A 93 17.51 0.43 -2.96
C ALA A 93 16.16 0.98 -3.44
N ILE A 94 16.13 2.24 -3.90
CA ILE A 94 14.95 2.87 -4.50
C ILE A 94 14.52 2.10 -5.75
N ASP A 95 15.45 1.87 -6.67
CA ASP A 95 15.20 1.15 -7.92
C ASP A 95 14.67 -0.26 -7.65
N LYS A 96 15.22 -0.94 -6.64
CA LYS A 96 14.77 -2.27 -6.23
C LYS A 96 13.37 -2.27 -5.66
N ALA A 97 13.03 -1.29 -4.84
CA ALA A 97 11.69 -1.13 -4.30
C ALA A 97 10.69 -0.88 -5.44
N HIS A 98 10.98 0.07 -6.33
CA HIS A 98 10.14 0.36 -7.49
C HIS A 98 9.96 -0.87 -8.39
N TRP A 99 11.06 -1.58 -8.71
CA TRP A 99 11.00 -2.82 -9.47
C TRP A 99 10.07 -3.84 -8.79
N PHE A 100 10.24 -4.10 -7.50
CA PHE A 100 9.42 -5.07 -6.77
C PHE A 100 7.93 -4.70 -6.83
N TYR A 101 7.58 -3.45 -6.54
CA TYR A 101 6.19 -3.02 -6.55
C TYR A 101 5.58 -2.89 -7.96
N SER A 102 6.39 -2.86 -9.01
CA SER A 102 5.94 -2.93 -10.40
C SER A 102 5.56 -4.35 -10.85
N LEU A 103 6.03 -5.38 -10.15
CA LEU A 103 5.75 -6.78 -10.47
C LEU A 103 4.29 -7.15 -10.19
N SER A 104 3.78 -8.13 -10.94
CA SER A 104 2.51 -8.79 -10.59
C SER A 104 2.63 -9.55 -9.26
N PRO A 105 1.52 -9.80 -8.55
CA PRO A 105 1.56 -10.64 -7.35
C PRO A 105 2.17 -12.02 -7.58
N ALA A 106 1.95 -12.63 -8.74
CA ALA A 106 2.54 -13.93 -9.09
C ALA A 106 4.06 -13.83 -9.23
N ASP A 107 4.57 -12.76 -9.86
CA ASP A 107 6.01 -12.55 -10.02
C ASP A 107 6.68 -12.22 -8.69
N ARG A 108 6.01 -11.43 -7.82
CA ARG A 108 6.49 -11.17 -6.45
C ARG A 108 6.59 -12.46 -5.64
N ARG A 109 5.62 -13.38 -5.81
CA ARG A 109 5.67 -14.70 -5.16
C ARG A 109 6.82 -15.52 -5.69
N GLY A 110 7.02 -15.56 -7.00
CA GLY A 110 8.17 -16.23 -7.63
C GLY A 110 9.50 -15.68 -7.11
N TYR A 111 9.62 -14.36 -6.97
CA TYR A 111 10.79 -13.72 -6.38
C TYR A 111 10.97 -14.13 -4.91
N SER A 112 9.89 -14.12 -4.11
CA SER A 112 9.92 -14.56 -2.72
C SER A 112 10.41 -16.01 -2.58
N ALA A 113 9.90 -16.92 -3.40
CA ALA A 113 10.27 -18.33 -3.38
C ALA A 113 11.78 -18.56 -3.70
N ASN A 114 12.37 -17.67 -4.51
CA ASN A 114 13.77 -17.76 -4.92
C ASN A 114 14.70 -16.80 -4.17
N PHE A 115 14.21 -16.13 -3.14
CA PHE A 115 14.93 -15.06 -2.44
C PHE A 115 16.27 -15.47 -1.86
N TYR A 116 16.40 -16.71 -1.40
CA TYR A 116 17.63 -17.29 -0.85
C TYR A 116 18.37 -18.18 -1.84
N ALA A 117 18.08 -18.08 -3.13
CA ALA A 117 18.85 -18.81 -4.14
C ALA A 117 20.34 -18.42 -4.09
N PRO A 118 21.27 -19.30 -4.54
CA PRO A 118 22.71 -19.05 -4.47
C PRO A 118 23.19 -17.78 -5.17
N GLN A 119 22.40 -17.26 -6.12
CA GLN A 119 22.64 -15.96 -6.77
C GLN A 119 21.96 -14.83 -5.97
N ALA A 120 22.25 -14.75 -4.68
CA ALA A 120 21.71 -13.70 -3.83
C ALA A 120 21.84 -12.32 -4.49
N ASP A 121 20.78 -11.53 -4.41
CA ASP A 121 20.75 -10.16 -4.87
C ASP A 121 21.95 -9.38 -4.27
N PRO A 122 22.82 -8.76 -5.10
CA PRO A 122 23.99 -8.03 -4.60
C PRO A 122 23.64 -6.95 -3.59
N LEU A 123 22.48 -6.29 -3.73
CA LEU A 123 22.01 -5.29 -2.80
C LEU A 123 21.68 -5.90 -1.42
N TRP A 124 21.12 -7.11 -1.40
CA TRP A 124 20.88 -7.86 -0.18
C TRP A 124 22.18 -8.18 0.59
N LEU A 125 23.25 -8.51 -0.13
CA LEU A 125 24.56 -8.75 0.47
C LEU A 125 25.20 -7.46 0.99
N ALA A 126 25.05 -6.35 0.24
CA ALA A 126 25.60 -5.05 0.63
C ALA A 126 24.88 -4.44 1.83
N TRP A 127 23.55 -4.62 1.89
CA TRP A 127 22.72 -4.07 2.95
C TRP A 127 21.55 -5.01 3.29
N PRO A 128 21.80 -6.05 4.08
CA PRO A 128 20.81 -7.11 4.36
C PRO A 128 19.56 -6.59 5.12
N ASN A 129 19.62 -5.42 5.71
CA ASN A 129 18.50 -4.84 6.46
C ASN A 129 17.60 -3.92 5.61
N HIS A 130 17.99 -3.58 4.37
CA HIS A 130 17.29 -2.57 3.58
C HIS A 130 15.83 -2.91 3.27
N MET A 131 15.50 -4.19 3.24
CA MET A 131 14.15 -4.64 2.96
C MET A 131 13.32 -4.97 4.22
N LYS A 132 13.87 -4.78 5.42
CA LYS A 132 13.13 -5.12 6.65
C LYS A 132 11.84 -4.35 6.83
N ILE A 133 11.80 -3.09 6.44
CA ILE A 133 10.59 -2.29 6.52
C ILE A 133 9.51 -2.81 5.55
N PHE A 134 9.92 -3.36 4.41
CA PHE A 134 8.99 -3.83 3.39
C PHE A 134 8.58 -5.29 3.57
N TRP A 135 9.47 -6.17 4.11
CA TRP A 135 9.25 -7.61 3.97
C TRP A 135 9.34 -8.42 5.27
N ASN A 136 9.97 -7.95 6.31
CA ASN A 136 10.47 -8.86 7.34
C ASN A 136 9.77 -8.77 8.70
N ASN A 137 8.71 -8.00 8.86
CA ASN A 137 7.98 -7.92 10.12
C ASN A 137 6.47 -7.91 9.87
N LYS A 138 5.82 -9.02 10.18
CA LYS A 138 4.38 -9.19 9.93
C LYS A 138 3.51 -8.10 10.55
N GLY A 139 3.85 -7.65 11.77
CA GLY A 139 3.09 -6.60 12.46
C GLY A 139 3.22 -5.25 11.75
N VAL A 140 4.43 -4.88 11.34
CA VAL A 140 4.72 -3.66 10.59
C VAL A 140 4.03 -3.69 9.23
N VAL A 141 4.28 -4.74 8.45
CA VAL A 141 3.69 -4.94 7.13
C VAL A 141 2.15 -4.93 7.16
N ALA A 142 1.54 -5.46 8.22
CA ALA A 142 0.08 -5.43 8.35
C ALA A 142 -0.43 -3.99 8.41
N LYS A 143 0.14 -3.15 9.28
CA LYS A 143 -0.26 -1.75 9.43
C LYS A 143 0.04 -0.92 8.19
N GLU A 144 1.19 -1.15 7.57
CA GLU A 144 1.57 -0.48 6.32
C GLU A 144 0.57 -0.77 5.21
N THR A 145 0.28 -2.04 4.95
CA THR A 145 -0.62 -2.45 3.87
C THR A 145 -2.10 -2.14 4.13
N GLU A 146 -2.52 -2.02 5.37
CA GLU A 146 -3.87 -1.59 5.74
C GLU A 146 -4.09 -0.09 5.51
N ASN A 147 -3.02 0.73 5.55
CA ASN A 147 -3.13 2.18 5.52
C ASN A 147 -2.53 2.82 4.26
N CYS A 148 -1.73 2.12 3.48
CA CYS A 148 -0.98 2.70 2.36
C CYS A 148 -1.85 3.39 1.30
N GLN A 149 -3.08 2.94 1.08
CA GLN A 149 -3.98 3.56 0.11
C GLN A 149 -4.43 4.99 0.47
N ASN A 150 -4.17 5.43 1.71
CA ASN A 150 -4.48 6.78 2.15
C ASN A 150 -3.46 7.83 1.67
N TYR A 151 -2.37 7.40 1.05
CA TYR A 151 -1.25 8.26 0.65
C TYR A 151 -1.12 8.38 -0.87
N PRO A 152 -0.59 9.51 -1.36
CA PRO A 152 -0.31 9.68 -2.77
C PRO A 152 0.77 8.70 -3.25
N ARG A 153 0.67 8.30 -4.52
CA ARG A 153 1.68 7.48 -5.18
C ARG A 153 2.90 8.31 -5.56
N GLY A 154 4.08 7.67 -5.54
CA GLY A 154 5.30 8.24 -6.10
C GLY A 154 5.82 9.46 -5.35
N ASP A 155 5.52 9.63 -4.07
CA ASP A 155 6.06 10.73 -3.26
C ASP A 155 7.53 10.47 -2.90
N MET A 156 8.43 10.84 -3.80
CA MET A 156 9.87 10.65 -3.65
C MET A 156 10.48 11.39 -2.44
N SER A 157 9.75 12.35 -1.83
CA SER A 157 10.23 13.05 -0.64
C SER A 157 10.42 12.12 0.57
N LEU A 158 9.72 10.97 0.57
CA LEU A 158 9.83 9.96 1.63
C LEU A 158 11.19 9.26 1.71
N TRP A 159 11.99 9.34 0.64
CA TRP A 159 13.36 8.82 0.62
C TRP A 159 14.39 9.82 1.17
N HIS A 160 13.95 11.02 1.53
CA HIS A 160 14.78 12.05 2.15
C HIS A 160 14.40 12.21 3.62
N TRP A 161 15.34 11.90 4.50
CA TRP A 161 15.17 12.07 5.94
C TRP A 161 16.20 13.07 6.48
N TYR A 162 15.70 14.10 7.18
CA TYR A 162 16.49 15.19 7.74
C TYR A 162 16.61 15.06 9.25
#